data_6eee6da1df9b8763f58646ef060ff7a7
#
_entry.id   6eee6da1df9b8763f58646ef060ff7a7
#
_cell.length_a   1.000
_cell.length_b   1.000
_cell.length_c   1.000
_cell.angle_alpha   90.00
_cell.angle_beta   90.00
_cell.angle_gamma   90.00
#
_symmetry.space_group_name_H-M   'P 1'
#
loop_
_entity.id
_entity.type
_entity.pdbx_description
1 polymer ?
#
loop_
_entity_poly.entity_id
_entity_poly.type
_entity_poly.pdbx_seq_one_letter_code
_entity_poly.pdbx_strand_id
1 'polypeptide(L)'
;MALIVQGTKHTVFGHEELLSEPGSFFVTSIDIPTTAKVIQASVERPYLSVVLKLDMAILHDVVQSMPVVDGSTNPTRCYAAGQASDELIDVFNRLVGLLDRPQEIPLMAELVKREVCLRLLLSEAGDWLRWIVREGYRSRGIVRVIDWLKRNYAKPLRIAELAEIAGMAGSTLHHNFRQLTGTSPLQYQKTLRLHAARSLMLTERLDANTAALRVGYESVSQFSREYARRFGAPPSRDIRQTRTSISAS
;
A
#
# COMPACT_ATOMS: atom_id res chain seq x y z
N MET A 1 1.83 -6.67 4.05
CA MET A 1 2.69 -6.29 5.20
C MET A 1 4.11 -6.11 4.73
N ALA A 2 4.86 -5.19 5.32
CA ALA A 2 6.30 -5.02 5.10
C ALA A 2 7.03 -5.04 6.46
N LEU A 3 8.12 -5.79 6.55
CA LEU A 3 9.06 -5.83 7.67
C LEU A 3 10.36 -5.17 7.20
N ILE A 4 10.86 -4.20 7.96
CA ILE A 4 12.08 -3.48 7.62
C ILE A 4 13.26 -4.17 8.26
N VAL A 5 14.21 -4.61 7.43
CA VAL A 5 15.41 -5.32 7.88
C VAL A 5 16.58 -4.35 8.04
N GLN A 6 16.75 -3.40 7.12
CA GLN A 6 17.88 -2.48 7.12
C GLN A 6 17.52 -1.15 6.45
N GLY A 7 18.10 -0.07 6.95
CA GLY A 7 17.86 1.29 6.45
C GLY A 7 16.55 1.87 6.97
N THR A 8 16.28 3.12 6.62
CA THR A 8 15.10 3.85 7.08
C THR A 8 14.33 4.40 5.89
N LYS A 9 13.01 4.24 5.93
CA LYS A 9 12.10 4.67 4.87
C LYS A 9 10.99 5.55 5.43
N HIS A 10 10.80 6.70 4.80
CA HIS A 10 9.66 7.57 5.05
C HIS A 10 8.56 7.29 4.03
N THR A 11 7.36 6.99 4.50
CA THR A 11 6.20 6.66 3.65
C THR A 11 5.03 7.58 3.99
N VAL A 12 4.37 8.12 2.98
CA VAL A 12 3.18 8.98 3.13
C VAL A 12 1.96 8.23 2.62
N PHE A 13 1.00 7.99 3.50
CA PHE A 13 -0.30 7.40 3.24
C PHE A 13 -1.39 8.48 3.28
N GLY A 14 -1.76 9.05 2.13
CA GLY A 14 -2.71 10.17 2.11
C GLY A 14 -2.17 11.40 2.81
N HIS A 15 -2.63 11.65 4.04
CA HIS A 15 -2.17 12.75 4.91
C HIS A 15 -1.32 12.27 6.11
N GLU A 16 -1.15 10.98 6.26
CA GLU A 16 -0.39 10.38 7.35
C GLU A 16 1.02 10.03 6.91
N GLU A 17 1.98 10.22 7.80
CA GLU A 17 3.38 9.92 7.57
C GLU A 17 3.83 8.77 8.48
N LEU A 18 4.58 7.86 7.92
CA LEU A 18 5.17 6.72 8.63
C LEU A 18 6.67 6.71 8.40
N LEU A 19 7.42 6.80 9.48
CA LEU A 19 8.85 6.51 9.51
C LEU A 19 9.02 5.02 9.84
N SER A 20 9.65 4.27 8.96
CA SER A 20 9.89 2.84 9.13
C SER A 20 11.39 2.60 9.30
N GLU A 21 11.77 2.10 10.47
CA GLU A 21 13.14 1.81 10.88
C GLU A 21 13.39 0.30 10.94
N PRO A 22 14.66 -0.16 11.02
CA PRO A 22 14.96 -1.58 11.18
C PRO A 22 14.24 -2.19 12.39
N GLY A 23 13.66 -3.38 12.20
CA GLY A 23 12.83 -4.06 13.19
C GLY A 23 11.38 -3.60 13.25
N SER A 24 11.00 -2.50 12.56
CA SER A 24 9.61 -2.11 12.47
C SER A 24 8.87 -2.86 11.35
N PHE A 25 7.56 -2.95 11.48
CA PHE A 25 6.68 -3.45 10.43
C PHE A 25 5.49 -2.52 10.21
N PHE A 26 4.88 -2.62 9.03
CA PHE A 26 3.56 -2.06 8.78
C PHE A 26 2.70 -2.98 7.91
N VAL A 27 1.39 -2.87 8.08
CA VAL A 27 0.37 -3.61 7.33
C VAL A 27 -0.62 -2.64 6.72
N THR A 28 -0.97 -2.87 5.45
CA THR A 28 -2.04 -2.15 4.76
C THR A 28 -3.10 -3.15 4.29
N SER A 29 -4.37 -2.76 4.30
CA SER A 29 -5.47 -3.65 3.87
C SER A 29 -5.62 -3.74 2.35
N ILE A 30 -5.15 -2.75 1.65
CA ILE A 30 -5.31 -2.57 0.21
C ILE A 30 -4.08 -1.85 -0.36
N ASP A 31 -3.90 -1.96 -1.68
CA ASP A 31 -2.87 -1.21 -2.38
C ASP A 31 -3.20 0.28 -2.38
N ILE A 32 -2.63 1.01 -1.44
CA ILE A 32 -2.77 2.46 -1.36
C ILE A 32 -1.63 3.08 -2.15
N PRO A 33 -1.91 4.02 -3.08
CA PRO A 33 -0.86 4.78 -3.74
C PRO A 33 -0.10 5.62 -2.71
N THR A 34 1.12 5.21 -2.41
CA THR A 34 1.98 5.87 -1.43
C THR A 34 3.11 6.61 -2.12
N THR A 35 3.60 7.66 -1.47
CA THR A 35 4.93 8.19 -1.77
C THR A 35 5.88 7.68 -0.71
N ALA A 36 6.95 7.05 -1.15
CA ALA A 36 7.95 6.54 -0.23
C ALA A 36 9.34 7.02 -0.65
N LYS A 37 10.14 7.40 0.33
CA LYS A 37 11.53 7.81 0.15
C LYS A 37 12.40 7.08 1.16
N VAL A 38 13.43 6.41 0.66
CA VAL A 38 14.49 5.90 1.53
C VAL A 38 15.32 7.10 1.98
N ILE A 39 15.45 7.28 3.28
CA ILE A 39 16.15 8.43 3.88
C ILE A 39 17.48 8.02 4.52
N GLN A 40 17.65 6.73 4.81
CA GLN A 40 18.90 6.19 5.35
C GLN A 40 19.24 4.89 4.65
N ALA A 41 20.20 4.95 3.73
CA ALA A 41 20.83 3.82 3.06
C ALA A 41 22.14 4.27 2.41
N SER A 42 23.08 3.33 2.19
CA SER A 42 24.30 3.52 1.41
C SER A 42 24.50 2.30 0.51
N VAL A 43 25.57 2.32 -0.30
CA VAL A 43 25.95 1.16 -1.14
C VAL A 43 26.32 -0.03 -0.26
N GLU A 44 27.05 0.21 0.85
CA GLU A 44 27.50 -0.82 1.79
C GLU A 44 26.37 -1.29 2.72
N ARG A 45 25.38 -0.43 2.97
CA ARG A 45 24.20 -0.71 3.80
C ARG A 45 22.92 -0.29 3.08
N PRO A 46 22.49 -1.04 2.06
CA PRO A 46 21.30 -0.73 1.29
C PRO A 46 20.02 -0.86 2.15
N TYR A 47 18.96 -0.20 1.70
CA TYR A 47 17.65 -0.44 2.30
C TYR A 47 17.15 -1.85 1.95
N LEU A 48 16.80 -2.63 2.98
CA LEU A 48 16.25 -3.97 2.84
C LEU A 48 14.92 -4.09 3.58
N SER A 49 13.93 -4.66 2.93
CA SER A 49 12.64 -5.01 3.54
C SER A 49 12.09 -6.30 2.95
N VAL A 50 11.39 -7.07 3.77
CA VAL A 50 10.64 -8.24 3.33
C VAL A 50 9.18 -7.85 3.20
N VAL A 51 8.57 -8.10 2.02
CA VAL A 51 7.16 -7.80 1.78
C VAL A 51 6.40 -9.12 1.64
N LEU A 52 5.40 -9.32 2.49
CA LEU A 52 4.50 -10.46 2.45
C LEU A 52 3.07 -10.00 2.14
N LYS A 53 2.48 -10.56 1.09
CA LYS A 53 1.04 -10.45 0.86
C LYS A 53 0.34 -11.40 1.81
N LEU A 54 -0.40 -10.83 2.78
CA LEU A 54 -1.19 -11.64 3.71
C LEU A 54 -2.33 -12.33 2.96
N ASP A 55 -2.51 -13.62 3.24
CA ASP A 55 -3.66 -14.38 2.76
C ASP A 55 -4.84 -14.11 3.68
N MET A 56 -5.89 -13.50 3.14
CA MET A 56 -7.07 -13.14 3.92
C MET A 56 -7.87 -14.34 4.37
N ALA A 57 -7.79 -15.50 3.69
CA ALA A 57 -8.44 -16.71 4.13
C ALA A 57 -7.74 -17.27 5.37
N ILE A 58 -6.41 -17.33 5.35
CA ILE A 58 -5.60 -17.75 6.50
C ILE A 58 -5.84 -16.80 7.69
N LEU A 59 -5.82 -15.48 7.45
CA LEU A 59 -6.03 -14.49 8.50
C LEU A 59 -7.42 -14.63 9.13
N HIS A 60 -8.46 -14.81 8.32
CA HIS A 60 -9.82 -15.05 8.78
C HIS A 60 -9.91 -16.30 9.66
N ASP A 61 -9.32 -17.41 9.22
CA ASP A 61 -9.27 -18.69 9.93
C ASP A 61 -8.61 -18.56 11.32
N VAL A 62 -7.46 -17.85 11.37
CA VAL A 62 -6.75 -17.61 12.63
C VAL A 62 -7.60 -16.74 13.57
N VAL A 63 -8.24 -15.68 13.06
CA VAL A 63 -9.14 -14.83 13.89
C VAL A 63 -10.30 -15.64 14.45
N GLN A 64 -10.92 -16.54 13.67
CA GLN A 64 -12.01 -17.40 14.14
C GLN A 64 -11.56 -18.43 15.19
N SER A 65 -10.28 -18.82 15.18
CA SER A 65 -9.71 -19.76 16.14
C SER A 65 -9.28 -19.12 17.46
N MET A 66 -9.26 -17.76 17.51
CA MET A 66 -8.87 -17.03 18.72
C MET A 66 -10.07 -16.73 19.63
N PRO A 67 -9.87 -16.59 20.94
CA PRO A 67 -10.91 -16.11 21.85
C PRO A 67 -11.49 -14.78 21.36
N VAL A 68 -12.81 -14.64 21.53
CA VAL A 68 -13.49 -13.37 21.20
C VAL A 68 -12.96 -12.27 22.13
N VAL A 69 -12.32 -11.27 21.55
CA VAL A 69 -11.92 -10.06 22.25
C VAL A 69 -12.99 -9.01 21.94
N ASP A 70 -13.81 -8.67 22.93
CA ASP A 70 -14.73 -7.53 22.85
C ASP A 70 -13.93 -6.22 22.87
N GLY A 71 -14.19 -5.34 21.90
CA GLY A 71 -13.65 -3.98 21.95
C GLY A 71 -12.75 -3.53 20.80
N SER A 72 -12.93 -4.06 19.59
CA SER A 72 -12.22 -3.47 18.43
C SER A 72 -12.79 -2.07 18.12
N THR A 73 -12.03 -1.04 18.50
CA THR A 73 -12.28 0.33 18.08
C THR A 73 -12.13 0.45 16.56
N ASN A 74 -13.00 1.24 15.92
CA ASN A 74 -12.84 1.59 14.51
C ASN A 74 -11.46 2.25 14.31
N PRO A 75 -10.55 1.65 13.51
CA PRO A 75 -9.26 2.27 13.30
C PRO A 75 -9.41 3.58 12.55
N THR A 76 -8.67 4.58 12.97
CA THR A 76 -8.63 5.90 12.31
C THR A 76 -7.64 5.92 11.15
N ARG A 77 -6.74 4.95 11.08
CA ARG A 77 -5.67 4.86 10.07
C ARG A 77 -5.92 3.78 9.03
N CYS A 78 -5.47 4.05 7.82
CA CYS A 78 -5.52 3.11 6.69
C CYS A 78 -4.40 2.03 6.74
N TYR A 79 -3.56 2.07 7.75
CA TYR A 79 -2.50 1.09 8.02
C TYR A 79 -2.38 0.83 9.53
N ALA A 80 -1.78 -0.29 9.88
CA ALA A 80 -1.24 -0.54 11.21
C ALA A 80 0.27 -0.65 11.12
N ALA A 81 0.97 -0.20 12.17
CA ALA A 81 2.43 -0.31 12.28
C ALA A 81 2.82 -0.63 13.71
N GLY A 82 4.00 -1.21 13.90
CA GLY A 82 4.54 -1.55 15.20
C GLY A 82 5.98 -2.04 15.11
N GLN A 83 6.54 -2.41 16.27
CA GLN A 83 7.82 -3.10 16.35
C GLN A 83 7.61 -4.61 16.26
N ALA A 84 8.45 -5.27 15.48
CA ALA A 84 8.41 -6.72 15.36
C ALA A 84 9.01 -7.35 16.63
N SER A 85 8.26 -8.25 17.24
CA SER A 85 8.82 -9.09 18.31
C SER A 85 9.83 -10.09 17.74
N ASP A 86 10.67 -10.66 18.61
CA ASP A 86 11.65 -11.67 18.22
C ASP A 86 10.97 -12.86 17.54
N GLU A 87 9.80 -13.28 18.03
CA GLU A 87 9.04 -14.38 17.43
C GLU A 87 8.50 -14.02 16.03
N LEU A 88 8.14 -12.75 15.79
CA LEU A 88 7.71 -12.32 14.46
C LEU A 88 8.91 -12.31 13.50
N ILE A 89 10.08 -11.88 13.96
CA ILE A 89 11.33 -11.92 13.18
C ILE A 89 11.71 -13.36 12.86
N ASP A 90 11.65 -14.27 13.84
CA ASP A 90 11.96 -15.69 13.67
C ASP A 90 11.07 -16.37 12.63
N VAL A 91 9.77 -16.12 12.67
CA VAL A 91 8.87 -16.72 11.69
C VAL A 91 9.12 -16.16 10.28
N PHE A 92 9.51 -14.88 10.15
CA PHE A 92 9.92 -14.33 8.87
C PHE A 92 11.21 -14.94 8.36
N ASN A 93 12.21 -15.17 9.21
CA ASN A 93 13.45 -15.85 8.85
C ASN A 93 13.17 -17.29 8.36
N ARG A 94 12.27 -18.03 9.02
CA ARG A 94 11.84 -19.34 8.55
C ARG A 94 11.10 -19.28 7.21
N LEU A 95 10.23 -18.28 7.01
CA LEU A 95 9.50 -18.09 5.75
C LEU A 95 10.45 -17.82 4.58
N VAL A 96 11.42 -16.91 4.77
CA VAL A 96 12.43 -16.58 3.75
C VAL A 96 13.35 -17.78 3.51
N GLY A 97 13.75 -18.49 4.57
CA GLY A 97 14.60 -19.70 4.48
C GLY A 97 13.96 -20.87 3.69
N LEU A 98 12.64 -20.86 3.47
CA LEU A 98 12.01 -21.83 2.55
C LEU A 98 12.43 -21.64 1.09
N LEU A 99 12.91 -20.45 0.71
CA LEU A 99 13.41 -20.20 -0.65
C LEU A 99 14.65 -21.04 -0.97
N ASP A 100 15.44 -21.40 0.04
CA ASP A 100 16.60 -22.28 -0.09
C ASP A 100 16.21 -23.76 -0.12
N ARG A 101 14.95 -24.08 0.19
CA ARG A 101 14.39 -25.43 0.26
C ARG A 101 13.05 -25.50 -0.48
N PRO A 102 13.03 -25.30 -1.80
CA PRO A 102 11.81 -25.14 -2.58
C PRO A 102 10.87 -26.35 -2.51
N GLN A 103 11.41 -27.56 -2.27
CA GLN A 103 10.62 -28.79 -2.07
C GLN A 103 9.73 -28.75 -0.81
N GLU A 104 10.08 -27.94 0.18
CA GLU A 104 9.29 -27.80 1.42
C GLU A 104 8.18 -26.73 1.30
N ILE A 105 8.27 -25.82 0.32
CA ILE A 105 7.32 -24.71 0.15
C ILE A 105 5.86 -25.20 0.11
N PRO A 106 5.48 -26.23 -0.67
CA PRO A 106 4.09 -26.67 -0.77
C PRO A 106 3.47 -27.10 0.56
N LEU A 107 4.30 -27.63 1.48
CA LEU A 107 3.85 -28.14 2.77
C LEU A 107 4.00 -27.11 3.90
N MET A 108 5.12 -26.39 3.92
CA MET A 108 5.48 -25.54 5.05
C MET A 108 5.00 -24.09 4.91
N ALA A 109 4.86 -23.59 3.67
CA ALA A 109 4.55 -22.17 3.48
C ALA A 109 3.21 -21.75 4.10
N GLU A 110 2.18 -22.58 4.04
CA GLU A 110 0.88 -22.29 4.64
C GLU A 110 0.96 -22.28 6.17
N LEU A 111 1.66 -23.26 6.77
CA LEU A 111 1.85 -23.33 8.22
C LEU A 111 2.60 -22.10 8.75
N VAL A 112 3.69 -21.72 8.08
CA VAL A 112 4.50 -20.56 8.47
C VAL A 112 3.71 -19.26 8.27
N LYS A 113 2.96 -19.10 7.18
CA LYS A 113 2.08 -17.94 6.96
C LYS A 113 0.99 -17.86 8.03
N ARG A 114 0.44 -18.99 8.48
CA ARG A 114 -0.53 -19.03 9.57
C ARG A 114 0.08 -18.53 10.87
N GLU A 115 1.31 -18.91 11.17
CA GLU A 115 2.04 -18.37 12.33
C GLU A 115 2.32 -16.87 12.19
N VAL A 116 2.72 -16.36 11.00
CA VAL A 116 2.85 -14.92 10.76
C VAL A 116 1.55 -14.19 11.09
N CYS A 117 0.40 -14.70 10.62
CA CYS A 117 -0.91 -14.11 10.93
C CYS A 117 -1.19 -14.09 12.43
N LEU A 118 -0.89 -15.17 13.14
CA LEU A 118 -1.05 -15.24 14.60
C LEU A 118 -0.18 -14.21 15.32
N ARG A 119 1.13 -14.12 14.99
CA ARG A 119 2.05 -13.16 15.61
C ARG A 119 1.63 -11.71 15.35
N LEU A 120 1.13 -11.41 14.15
CA LEU A 120 0.57 -10.10 13.83
C LEU A 120 -0.71 -9.78 14.61
N LEU A 121 -1.59 -10.76 14.81
CA LEU A 121 -2.80 -10.59 15.61
C LEU A 121 -2.52 -10.39 17.11
N LEU A 122 -1.37 -10.85 17.59
CA LEU A 122 -0.88 -10.64 18.96
C LEU A 122 -0.05 -9.37 19.12
N SER A 123 0.28 -8.67 18.02
CA SER A 123 1.04 -7.42 18.03
C SER A 123 0.14 -6.19 18.09
N GLU A 124 0.75 -4.99 18.05
CA GLU A 124 0.07 -3.69 17.96
C GLU A 124 -0.88 -3.58 16.75
N ALA A 125 -0.68 -4.39 15.70
CA ALA A 125 -1.57 -4.44 14.53
C ALA A 125 -2.82 -5.32 14.76
N GLY A 126 -2.93 -6.03 15.88
CA GLY A 126 -3.94 -7.05 16.08
C GLY A 126 -5.38 -6.53 16.01
N ASP A 127 -5.68 -5.41 16.66
CA ASP A 127 -7.04 -4.85 16.65
C ASP A 127 -7.43 -4.35 15.25
N TRP A 128 -6.48 -3.75 14.55
CA TRP A 128 -6.68 -3.31 13.17
C TRP A 128 -6.93 -4.49 12.23
N LEU A 129 -6.18 -5.58 12.36
CA LEU A 129 -6.35 -6.80 11.56
C LEU A 129 -7.70 -7.48 11.85
N ARG A 130 -8.10 -7.58 13.13
CA ARG A 130 -9.42 -8.10 13.52
C ARG A 130 -10.55 -7.26 12.92
N TRP A 131 -10.40 -5.94 12.94
CA TRP A 131 -11.36 -5.04 12.32
C TRP A 131 -11.45 -5.27 10.79
N ILE A 132 -10.33 -5.39 10.08
CA ILE A 132 -10.29 -5.69 8.64
C ILE A 132 -11.02 -7.00 8.32
N VAL A 133 -10.84 -8.04 9.15
CA VAL A 133 -11.52 -9.32 8.97
C VAL A 133 -13.03 -9.19 9.17
N ARG A 134 -13.46 -8.47 10.22
CA ARG A 134 -14.89 -8.23 10.53
C ARG A 134 -15.59 -7.41 9.43
N GLU A 135 -14.94 -6.35 8.96
CA GLU A 135 -15.47 -5.46 7.92
C GLU A 135 -15.28 -6.03 6.50
N GLY A 136 -14.76 -7.24 6.37
CA GLY A 136 -14.41 -7.88 5.09
C GLY A 136 -15.53 -7.86 4.03
N TYR A 137 -16.81 -7.82 4.41
CA TYR A 137 -17.92 -7.67 3.48
C TYR A 137 -18.04 -6.24 2.93
N ARG A 138 -17.92 -5.21 3.78
CA ARG A 138 -17.94 -3.80 3.36
C ARG A 138 -16.70 -3.43 2.57
N SER A 139 -15.54 -3.95 2.97
CA SER A 139 -14.30 -3.72 2.26
C SER A 139 -14.28 -4.32 0.85
N ARG A 140 -15.00 -5.42 0.57
CA ARG A 140 -15.11 -6.00 -0.79
C ARG A 140 -15.67 -5.00 -1.82
N GLY A 141 -16.66 -4.19 -1.44
CA GLY A 141 -17.17 -3.11 -2.29
C GLY A 141 -16.10 -2.09 -2.62
N ILE A 142 -15.33 -1.66 -1.60
CA ILE A 142 -14.24 -0.69 -1.78
C ILE A 142 -13.09 -1.27 -2.59
N VAL A 143 -12.74 -2.55 -2.40
CA VAL A 143 -11.72 -3.24 -3.22
C VAL A 143 -12.12 -3.24 -4.70
N ARG A 144 -13.39 -3.54 -5.03
CA ARG A 144 -13.88 -3.47 -6.41
C ARG A 144 -13.75 -2.07 -7.00
N VAL A 145 -14.06 -1.03 -6.21
CA VAL A 145 -13.89 0.37 -6.63
C VAL A 145 -12.41 0.69 -6.88
N ILE A 146 -11.52 0.25 -6.02
CA ILE A 146 -10.07 0.45 -6.20
C ILE A 146 -9.57 -0.25 -7.46
N ASP A 147 -9.98 -1.49 -7.71
CA ASP A 147 -9.62 -2.23 -8.90
C ASP A 147 -10.16 -1.58 -10.18
N TRP A 148 -11.38 -1.04 -10.10
CA TRP A 148 -11.95 -0.25 -11.19
C TRP A 148 -11.15 1.03 -11.43
N LEU A 149 -10.82 1.78 -10.38
CA LEU A 149 -10.01 3.00 -10.47
C LEU A 149 -8.62 2.72 -11.06
N LYS A 150 -7.95 1.63 -10.67
CA LYS A 150 -6.65 1.22 -11.22
C LYS A 150 -6.71 0.94 -12.73
N ARG A 151 -7.80 0.34 -13.19
CA ARG A 151 -7.99 0.03 -14.62
C ARG A 151 -8.51 1.21 -15.45
N ASN A 152 -9.17 2.18 -14.79
CA ASN A 152 -9.89 3.28 -15.45
C ASN A 152 -9.44 4.67 -14.97
N TYR A 153 -8.24 4.80 -14.42
CA TYR A 153 -7.78 6.08 -13.84
C TYR A 153 -7.82 7.26 -14.81
N ALA A 154 -7.65 7.02 -16.11
CA ALA A 154 -7.68 8.06 -17.14
C ALA A 154 -9.11 8.59 -17.44
N LYS A 155 -10.16 7.81 -17.13
CA LYS A 155 -11.55 8.20 -17.38
C LYS A 155 -12.03 9.26 -16.37
N PRO A 156 -13.03 10.09 -16.72
CA PRO A 156 -13.72 10.94 -15.74
C PRO A 156 -14.35 10.09 -14.62
N LEU A 157 -14.19 10.54 -13.38
CA LEU A 157 -14.74 9.87 -12.22
C LEU A 157 -16.18 10.33 -11.95
N ARG A 158 -17.10 9.38 -11.83
CA ARG A 158 -18.49 9.61 -11.42
C ARG A 158 -18.78 8.85 -10.13
N ILE A 159 -19.12 9.56 -9.06
CA ILE A 159 -19.37 8.93 -7.75
C ILE A 159 -20.56 7.95 -7.81
N ALA A 160 -21.58 8.24 -8.61
CA ALA A 160 -22.71 7.33 -8.80
C ALA A 160 -22.28 5.96 -9.35
N GLU A 161 -21.40 5.94 -10.36
CA GLU A 161 -20.84 4.70 -10.93
C GLU A 161 -20.02 3.92 -9.89
N LEU A 162 -19.21 4.61 -9.10
CA LEU A 162 -18.46 3.96 -8.03
C LEU A 162 -19.36 3.40 -6.92
N ALA A 163 -20.45 4.08 -6.62
CA ALA A 163 -21.44 3.64 -5.63
C ALA A 163 -22.16 2.36 -6.09
N GLU A 164 -22.50 2.26 -7.37
CA GLU A 164 -23.05 1.05 -8.00
C GLU A 164 -22.04 -0.11 -7.93
N ILE A 165 -20.79 0.12 -8.31
CA ILE A 165 -19.72 -0.90 -8.22
C ILE A 165 -19.54 -1.39 -6.79
N ALA A 166 -19.60 -0.48 -5.82
CA ALA A 166 -19.48 -0.82 -4.42
C ALA A 166 -20.72 -1.52 -3.84
N GLY A 167 -21.89 -1.34 -4.45
CA GLY A 167 -23.16 -1.82 -3.92
C GLY A 167 -23.60 -1.05 -2.66
N MET A 168 -23.35 0.28 -2.61
CA MET A 168 -23.67 1.11 -1.44
C MET A 168 -24.02 2.55 -1.85
N ALA A 169 -24.64 3.31 -0.95
CA ALA A 169 -24.94 4.72 -1.18
C ALA A 169 -23.64 5.56 -1.29
N GLY A 170 -23.68 6.66 -2.05
CA GLY A 170 -22.50 7.51 -2.29
C GLY A 170 -21.86 8.07 -1.03
N SER A 171 -22.64 8.45 -0.02
CA SER A 171 -22.13 8.91 1.28
C SER A 171 -21.39 7.80 2.04
N THR A 172 -21.95 6.59 2.04
CA THR A 172 -21.35 5.38 2.63
C THR A 172 -20.06 5.02 1.90
N LEU A 173 -20.06 5.09 0.56
CA LEU A 173 -18.86 4.90 -0.24
C LEU A 173 -17.75 5.86 0.17
N HIS A 174 -18.05 7.17 0.25
CA HIS A 174 -17.04 8.17 0.65
C HIS A 174 -16.46 7.90 2.03
N HIS A 175 -17.31 7.58 3.01
CA HIS A 175 -16.87 7.27 4.37
C HIS A 175 -15.96 6.04 4.40
N ASN A 176 -16.45 4.90 3.88
CA ASN A 176 -15.71 3.64 3.90
C ASN A 176 -14.43 3.70 3.06
N PHE A 177 -14.49 4.38 1.90
CA PHE A 177 -13.31 4.55 1.05
C PHE A 177 -12.21 5.33 1.78
N ARG A 178 -12.59 6.45 2.44
CA ARG A 178 -11.63 7.26 3.20
C ARG A 178 -11.07 6.50 4.40
N GLN A 179 -11.90 5.73 5.10
CA GLN A 179 -11.49 4.92 6.23
C GLN A 179 -10.44 3.86 5.83
N LEU A 180 -10.63 3.21 4.67
CA LEU A 180 -9.74 2.15 4.18
C LEU A 180 -8.50 2.67 3.45
N THR A 181 -8.57 3.85 2.81
CA THR A 181 -7.49 4.37 1.94
C THR A 181 -6.80 5.62 2.48
N GLY A 182 -7.33 6.22 3.55
CA GLY A 182 -6.85 7.51 4.07
C GLY A 182 -7.20 8.72 3.18
N THR A 183 -7.91 8.53 2.05
CA THR A 183 -8.15 9.61 1.07
C THR A 183 -9.50 9.46 0.38
N SER A 184 -9.93 10.49 -0.37
CA SER A 184 -11.16 10.40 -1.16
C SER A 184 -10.94 9.65 -2.50
N PRO A 185 -12.01 9.09 -3.14
CA PRO A 185 -11.90 8.44 -4.44
C PRO A 185 -11.25 9.33 -5.51
N LEU A 186 -11.58 10.62 -5.51
CA LEU A 186 -11.03 11.58 -6.46
C LEU A 186 -9.51 11.80 -6.23
N GLN A 187 -9.08 11.96 -4.99
CA GLN A 187 -7.66 12.13 -4.68
C GLN A 187 -6.87 10.85 -4.95
N TYR A 188 -7.48 9.70 -4.68
CA TYR A 188 -6.92 8.39 -5.03
C TYR A 188 -6.68 8.28 -6.55
N GLN A 189 -7.70 8.60 -7.37
CA GLN A 189 -7.57 8.61 -8.83
C GLN A 189 -6.48 9.59 -9.31
N LYS A 190 -6.43 10.80 -8.75
CA LYS A 190 -5.38 11.79 -9.07
C LYS A 190 -3.99 11.23 -8.78
N THR A 191 -3.83 10.57 -7.65
CA THR A 191 -2.55 9.94 -7.29
C THR A 191 -2.16 8.84 -8.29
N LEU A 192 -3.12 7.98 -8.70
CA LEU A 192 -2.89 6.98 -9.75
C LEU A 192 -2.43 7.63 -11.07
N ARG A 193 -3.11 8.69 -11.51
CA ARG A 193 -2.75 9.45 -12.72
C ARG A 193 -1.33 9.98 -12.64
N LEU A 194 -0.93 10.59 -11.52
CA LEU A 194 0.41 11.14 -11.34
C LEU A 194 1.49 10.05 -11.39
N HIS A 195 1.26 8.91 -10.73
CA HIS A 195 2.19 7.78 -10.77
C HIS A 195 2.27 7.16 -12.17
N ALA A 196 1.13 6.99 -12.85
CA ALA A 196 1.10 6.49 -14.22
C ALA A 196 1.84 7.43 -15.18
N ALA A 197 1.61 8.75 -15.08
CA ALA A 197 2.35 9.73 -15.88
C ALA A 197 3.86 9.65 -15.64
N ARG A 198 4.29 9.55 -14.38
CA ARG A 198 5.71 9.40 -14.03
C ARG A 198 6.31 8.14 -14.65
N SER A 199 5.60 7.02 -14.57
CA SER A 199 6.01 5.78 -15.21
C SER A 199 6.15 5.94 -16.73
N LEU A 200 5.14 6.49 -17.41
CA LEU A 200 5.17 6.74 -18.86
C LEU A 200 6.35 7.62 -19.29
N MET A 201 6.62 8.69 -18.53
CA MET A 201 7.77 9.57 -18.78
C MET A 201 9.12 8.86 -18.58
N LEU A 202 9.22 7.93 -17.62
CA LEU A 202 10.46 7.18 -17.36
C LEU A 202 10.66 6.06 -18.37
N THR A 203 9.64 5.24 -18.62
CA THR A 203 9.74 4.00 -19.42
C THR A 203 9.55 4.24 -20.91
N GLU A 204 8.53 5.02 -21.30
CA GLU A 204 8.20 5.32 -22.70
C GLU A 204 8.83 6.63 -23.18
N ARG A 205 9.55 7.36 -22.32
CA ARG A 205 10.20 8.64 -22.63
C ARG A 205 9.24 9.73 -23.15
N LEU A 206 7.96 9.65 -22.77
CA LEU A 206 7.00 10.69 -23.13
C LEU A 206 7.38 12.03 -22.50
N ASP A 207 7.06 13.11 -23.19
CA ASP A 207 7.10 14.46 -22.59
C ASP A 207 5.95 14.67 -21.59
N ALA A 208 6.07 15.70 -20.76
CA ALA A 208 5.13 15.95 -19.68
C ALA A 208 3.70 16.27 -20.18
N ASN A 209 3.57 16.93 -21.35
CA ASN A 209 2.28 17.30 -21.91
C ASN A 209 1.54 16.06 -22.41
N THR A 210 2.23 15.24 -23.19
CA THR A 210 1.71 13.96 -23.72
C THR A 210 1.33 13.02 -22.58
N ALA A 211 2.20 12.90 -21.56
CA ALA A 211 1.91 12.07 -20.39
C ALA A 211 0.68 12.56 -19.63
N ALA A 212 0.54 13.88 -19.42
CA ALA A 212 -0.62 14.45 -18.74
C ALA A 212 -1.94 14.12 -19.45
N LEU A 213 -2.00 14.32 -20.76
CA LEU A 213 -3.19 14.03 -21.57
C LEU A 213 -3.52 12.54 -21.55
N ARG A 214 -2.50 11.67 -21.68
CA ARG A 214 -2.67 10.21 -21.72
C ARG A 214 -3.24 9.64 -20.41
N VAL A 215 -2.95 10.28 -19.27
CA VAL A 215 -3.48 9.85 -17.97
C VAL A 215 -4.78 10.56 -17.59
N GLY A 216 -5.36 11.37 -18.48
CA GLY A 216 -6.68 11.97 -18.34
C GLY A 216 -6.71 13.34 -17.67
N TYR A 217 -5.58 14.11 -17.67
CA TYR A 217 -5.62 15.53 -17.33
C TYR A 217 -6.07 16.35 -18.54
N GLU A 218 -7.03 17.25 -18.32
CA GLU A 218 -7.48 18.21 -19.33
C GLU A 218 -6.60 19.47 -19.36
N SER A 219 -5.90 19.76 -18.25
CA SER A 219 -5.02 20.93 -18.11
C SER A 219 -3.60 20.47 -17.72
N VAL A 220 -2.64 20.72 -18.62
CA VAL A 220 -1.21 20.49 -18.38
C VAL A 220 -0.68 21.36 -17.23
N SER A 221 -1.19 22.58 -17.09
CA SER A 221 -0.81 23.46 -15.99
C SER A 221 -1.27 22.93 -14.64
N GLN A 222 -2.49 22.34 -14.58
CA GLN A 222 -2.98 21.67 -13.38
C GLN A 222 -2.13 20.44 -13.06
N PHE A 223 -1.86 19.61 -14.05
CA PHE A 223 -0.99 18.45 -13.93
C PHE A 223 0.37 18.82 -13.35
N SER A 224 1.05 19.81 -13.91
CA SER A 224 2.39 20.22 -13.49
C SER A 224 2.42 20.70 -12.03
N ARG A 225 1.41 21.43 -11.59
CA ARG A 225 1.28 21.88 -10.18
C ARG A 225 1.03 20.71 -9.23
N GLU A 226 0.10 19.82 -9.58
CA GLU A 226 -0.22 18.63 -8.76
C GLU A 226 0.96 17.66 -8.71
N TYR A 227 1.66 17.48 -9.83
CA TYR A 227 2.89 16.68 -9.93
C TYR A 227 4.00 17.21 -9.02
N ALA A 228 4.32 18.52 -9.13
CA ALA A 228 5.36 19.13 -8.31
C ALA A 228 5.04 19.04 -6.81
N ARG A 229 3.77 19.22 -6.44
CA ARG A 229 3.34 19.04 -5.04
C ARG A 229 3.51 17.58 -4.56
N ARG A 230 3.30 16.60 -5.44
CA ARG A 230 3.38 15.17 -5.10
C ARG A 230 4.82 14.65 -5.04
N PHE A 231 5.67 15.05 -6.00
CA PHE A 231 7.01 14.51 -6.16
C PHE A 231 8.13 15.48 -5.78
N GLY A 232 7.78 16.69 -5.33
CA GLY A 232 8.75 17.72 -4.88
C GLY A 232 9.44 18.50 -5.99
N ALA A 233 9.23 18.14 -7.27
CA ALA A 233 9.81 18.83 -8.41
C ALA A 233 8.88 18.80 -9.62
N PRO A 234 8.96 19.78 -10.55
CA PRO A 234 8.24 19.73 -11.82
C PRO A 234 8.58 18.48 -12.63
N PRO A 235 7.64 17.96 -13.47
CA PRO A 235 7.78 16.69 -14.17
C PRO A 235 9.13 16.52 -14.89
N SER A 236 9.53 17.50 -15.71
CA SER A 236 10.77 17.42 -16.50
C SER A 236 12.03 17.39 -15.63
N ARG A 237 12.01 18.07 -14.48
CA ARG A 237 13.14 18.10 -13.54
C ARG A 237 13.25 16.79 -12.77
N ASP A 238 12.13 16.26 -12.25
CA ASP A 238 12.09 14.97 -11.53
C ASP A 238 12.56 13.82 -12.43
N ILE A 239 12.08 13.76 -13.67
CA ILE A 239 12.46 12.72 -14.62
C ILE A 239 13.95 12.77 -14.97
N ARG A 240 14.50 13.98 -15.17
CA ARG A 240 15.93 14.16 -15.44
C ARG A 240 16.78 13.65 -14.26
N GLN A 241 16.44 14.05 -13.04
CA GLN A 241 17.15 13.64 -11.84
C GLN A 241 17.09 12.12 -11.63
N THR A 242 15.91 11.52 -11.80
CA THR A 242 15.72 10.08 -11.63
C THR A 242 16.53 9.29 -12.67
N ARG A 243 16.57 9.72 -13.94
CA ARG A 243 17.36 9.07 -14.99
C ARG A 243 18.87 9.15 -14.70
N THR A 244 19.35 10.29 -14.24
CA THR A 244 20.77 10.44 -13.88
C THR A 244 21.16 9.50 -12.74
N SER A 245 20.29 9.35 -11.74
CA SER A 245 20.55 8.44 -10.60
C SER A 245 20.55 6.96 -11.03
N ILE A 246 19.68 6.55 -11.96
CA ILE A 246 19.63 5.18 -12.49
C ILE A 246 20.87 4.87 -13.36
N SER A 247 21.40 5.84 -14.09
CA SER A 247 22.58 5.66 -14.95
C SER A 247 23.91 5.68 -14.18
N ALA A 248 23.88 6.10 -12.93
CA ALA A 248 25.07 6.19 -12.05
C ALA A 248 25.17 5.01 -11.05
N SER A 249 24.19 4.10 -11.06
CA SER A 249 24.11 2.87 -10.27
C SER A 249 24.42 1.65 -11.11
#